data_25d14848895a8af52df05f637eeebfa9
#
_entry.id   25d14848895a8af52df05f637eeebfa9
#
_cell.length_a   1.000
_cell.length_b   1.000
_cell.length_c   1.000
_cell.angle_alpha   90.00
_cell.angle_beta   90.00
_cell.angle_gamma   90.00
#
_symmetry.space_group_name_H-M   'P 1'
#
loop_
_entity.id
_entity.type
_entity.pdbx_description
1 polymer ?
#
loop_
_entity_poly.entity_id
_entity_poly.type
_entity_poly.pdbx_seq_one_letter_code
_entity_poly.pdbx_strand_id
1 'polypeptide(L)'
;MNIVGVLSGKRKCLLAIAIAFSTFGNAQLVTYPEGLNTGMPHNDDYTVKVREAGGEWKDVFEYEVQVDMDRVQSASMVQFDIGSPVEVMVKKNNGTIQDVKIRPLAIGIQHTVNHNAIFFTLTRPQCLSIEFNGDRLHNLHLFANPLETETYTESSDKVMYFGPGVHRPKDLPNRSE
;
A
#
# COMPACT_ATOMS: atom_id res chain seq x y z
N MET A 1 -75.79 33.51 11.74
CA MET A 1 -74.81 33.29 12.82
C MET A 1 -73.99 32.05 12.43
N ASN A 2 -72.84 32.30 11.77
CA ASN A 2 -72.02 31.25 11.13
C ASN A 2 -70.93 30.76 12.10
N ILE A 3 -70.91 29.50 12.37
CA ILE A 3 -69.84 28.87 13.18
C ILE A 3 -68.89 28.19 12.17
N VAL A 4 -67.68 28.71 12.06
CA VAL A 4 -66.61 28.13 11.26
C VAL A 4 -65.87 27.06 12.08
N GLY A 5 -65.95 25.82 11.62
CA GLY A 5 -65.24 24.70 12.18
C GLY A 5 -63.77 24.67 11.71
N VAL A 6 -62.81 24.71 12.64
CA VAL A 6 -61.37 24.58 12.38
C VAL A 6 -61.01 23.10 12.33
N LEU A 7 -60.61 22.63 11.14
CA LEU A 7 -60.06 21.27 10.95
C LEU A 7 -58.55 21.26 11.37
N SER A 8 -58.25 20.63 12.47
CA SER A 8 -56.88 20.34 12.93
C SER A 8 -56.28 19.19 12.12
N GLY A 9 -55.43 19.49 11.16
CA GLY A 9 -54.68 18.49 10.42
C GLY A 9 -53.47 18.00 11.20
N LYS A 10 -53.49 16.77 11.70
CA LYS A 10 -52.31 16.07 12.28
C LYS A 10 -51.33 15.74 11.16
N ARG A 11 -50.22 16.46 11.05
CA ARG A 11 -49.07 16.11 10.19
C ARG A 11 -48.37 14.89 10.81
N LYS A 12 -48.47 13.73 10.15
CA LYS A 12 -47.65 12.54 10.47
C LYS A 12 -46.26 12.79 9.88
N CYS A 13 -45.28 13.03 10.74
CA CYS A 13 -43.87 13.08 10.36
C CYS A 13 -43.42 11.62 10.15
N LEU A 14 -43.24 11.19 8.90
CA LEU A 14 -42.57 9.93 8.58
C LEU A 14 -41.08 10.13 8.78
N LEU A 15 -40.53 9.54 9.83
CA LEU A 15 -39.10 9.46 10.06
C LEU A 15 -38.56 8.33 9.17
N ALA A 16 -37.93 8.68 8.06
CA ALA A 16 -37.20 7.74 7.21
C ALA A 16 -35.87 7.38 7.90
N ILE A 17 -35.79 6.19 8.47
CA ILE A 17 -34.54 5.64 9.00
C ILE A 17 -33.75 5.12 7.79
N ALA A 18 -32.72 5.86 7.36
CA ALA A 18 -31.76 5.39 6.39
C ALA A 18 -30.85 4.36 7.08
N ILE A 19 -31.09 3.08 6.81
CA ILE A 19 -30.18 2.00 7.21
C ILE A 19 -28.98 2.06 6.28
N ALA A 20 -27.86 2.59 6.75
CA ALA A 20 -26.58 2.49 6.06
C ALA A 20 -26.10 1.03 6.10
N PHE A 21 -26.24 0.32 5.00
CA PHE A 21 -25.57 -0.96 4.82
C PHE A 21 -24.08 -0.68 4.66
N SER A 22 -23.31 -0.91 5.71
CA SER A 22 -21.86 -1.05 5.63
C SER A 22 -21.59 -2.35 4.84
N THR A 23 -21.28 -2.25 3.57
CA THR A 23 -20.70 -3.36 2.83
C THR A 23 -19.31 -3.60 3.43
N PHE A 24 -19.12 -4.72 4.10
CA PHE A 24 -17.79 -5.24 4.39
C PHE A 24 -17.16 -5.60 3.04
N GLY A 25 -16.52 -4.64 2.42
CA GLY A 25 -15.68 -4.88 1.25
C GLY A 25 -14.48 -5.70 1.70
N ASN A 26 -14.11 -6.73 0.95
CA ASN A 26 -12.82 -7.39 1.12
C ASN A 26 -11.74 -6.30 1.06
N ALA A 27 -10.72 -6.41 1.93
CA ALA A 27 -9.60 -5.48 1.93
C ALA A 27 -9.00 -5.41 0.52
N GLN A 28 -9.02 -4.22 -0.08
CA GLN A 28 -8.47 -3.98 -1.41
C GLN A 28 -7.02 -3.49 -1.34
N LEU A 29 -6.49 -3.31 -0.14
CA LEU A 29 -5.11 -2.93 0.15
C LEU A 29 -4.58 -3.79 1.29
N VAL A 30 -3.56 -4.60 0.99
CA VAL A 30 -2.82 -5.41 1.96
C VAL A 30 -1.43 -4.82 2.14
N THR A 31 -1.05 -4.51 3.38
CA THR A 31 0.30 -4.06 3.75
C THR A 31 0.93 -5.08 4.68
N TYR A 32 2.24 -5.21 4.62
CA TYR A 32 3.02 -6.13 5.44
C TYR A 32 3.68 -5.34 6.57
N PRO A 33 3.17 -5.44 7.81
CA PRO A 33 3.67 -4.65 8.94
C PRO A 33 5.06 -5.10 9.39
N GLU A 34 5.79 -4.21 10.05
CA GLU A 34 7.15 -4.45 10.55
C GLU A 34 7.28 -5.74 11.38
N GLY A 35 6.26 -6.08 12.19
CA GLY A 35 6.29 -7.27 13.04
C GLY A 35 6.45 -8.60 12.29
N LEU A 36 6.05 -8.67 11.02
CA LEU A 36 6.27 -9.84 10.15
C LEU A 36 7.67 -9.85 9.54
N ASN A 37 8.37 -8.72 9.57
CA ASN A 37 9.68 -8.52 8.96
C ASN A 37 10.80 -8.45 9.99
N THR A 38 10.58 -8.95 11.20
CA THR A 38 11.56 -8.92 12.29
C THR A 38 12.89 -9.53 11.86
N GLY A 39 13.96 -8.75 11.95
CA GLY A 39 15.31 -9.16 11.56
C GLY A 39 15.67 -8.91 10.09
N MET A 40 14.78 -8.29 9.31
CA MET A 40 15.13 -7.77 7.99
C MET A 40 15.83 -6.41 8.14
N PRO A 41 16.87 -6.14 7.32
CA PRO A 41 17.48 -4.82 7.27
C PRO A 41 16.45 -3.76 6.84
N HIS A 42 16.36 -2.67 7.59
CA HIS A 42 15.51 -1.53 7.33
C HIS A 42 16.33 -0.36 6.78
N ASN A 43 15.77 0.36 5.79
CA ASN A 43 16.38 1.54 5.22
C ASN A 43 15.50 2.77 5.46
N ASP A 44 16.01 3.77 6.16
CA ASP A 44 15.31 4.99 6.57
C ASP A 44 15.49 6.17 5.60
N ASP A 45 15.97 5.97 4.38
CA ASP A 45 16.07 7.04 3.38
C ASP A 45 14.72 7.59 2.99
N TYR A 46 13.69 6.76 3.09
CA TYR A 46 12.29 7.10 2.76
C TYR A 46 11.34 6.68 3.88
N THR A 47 10.14 7.30 3.87
CA THR A 47 8.96 6.81 4.59
C THR A 47 7.84 6.68 3.58
N VAL A 48 7.28 5.49 3.46
CA VAL A 48 6.23 5.19 2.49
C VAL A 48 4.92 4.87 3.20
N LYS A 49 3.86 5.56 2.78
CA LYS A 49 2.51 5.30 3.26
C LYS A 49 1.56 5.10 2.08
N VAL A 50 0.62 4.21 2.26
CA VAL A 50 -0.41 3.91 1.25
C VAL A 50 -1.79 3.94 1.89
N ARG A 51 -2.81 4.30 1.09
CA ARG A 51 -4.20 4.23 1.54
C ARG A 51 -5.15 3.99 0.37
N GLU A 52 -6.30 3.42 0.65
CA GLU A 52 -7.46 3.49 -0.22
C GLU A 52 -8.01 4.92 -0.25
N ALA A 53 -8.71 5.29 -1.32
CA ALA A 53 -9.25 6.65 -1.48
C ALA A 53 -10.11 7.06 -0.26
N GLY A 54 -9.69 8.14 0.41
CA GLY A 54 -10.36 8.65 1.63
C GLY A 54 -10.16 7.81 2.89
N GLY A 55 -9.37 6.73 2.83
CA GLY A 55 -9.02 5.89 3.98
C GLY A 55 -7.85 6.45 4.81
N GLU A 56 -7.50 5.71 5.86
CA GLU A 56 -6.36 6.04 6.70
C GLU A 56 -5.04 5.62 6.06
N TRP A 57 -3.98 6.41 6.29
CA TRP A 57 -2.65 6.09 5.84
C TRP A 57 -2.09 4.90 6.62
N LYS A 58 -1.67 3.85 5.91
CA LYS A 58 -0.97 2.70 6.44
C LYS A 58 0.51 2.82 6.11
N ASP A 59 1.38 2.60 7.09
CA ASP A 59 2.82 2.51 6.87
C ASP A 59 3.17 1.22 6.11
N VAL A 60 4.19 1.31 5.28
CA VAL A 60 4.76 0.17 4.55
C VAL A 60 6.22 0.03 4.98
N PHE A 61 6.66 -1.18 5.28
CA PHE A 61 8.03 -1.43 5.72
C PHE A 61 9.04 -1.21 4.58
N GLU A 62 10.05 -0.40 4.83
CA GLU A 62 11.12 -0.09 3.89
C GLU A 62 12.30 -1.05 4.09
N TYR A 63 12.41 -2.03 3.20
CA TYR A 63 13.54 -2.97 3.19
C TYR A 63 14.79 -2.29 2.67
N GLU A 64 15.95 -2.58 3.29
CA GLU A 64 17.25 -2.31 2.69
C GLU A 64 17.56 -3.41 1.67
N VAL A 65 17.87 -3.01 0.44
CA VAL A 65 18.30 -3.91 -0.64
C VAL A 65 19.64 -3.45 -1.21
N GLN A 66 20.46 -4.41 -1.60
CA GLN A 66 21.74 -4.13 -2.22
C GLN A 66 21.59 -3.98 -3.73
N VAL A 67 22.16 -2.92 -4.27
CA VAL A 67 22.23 -2.63 -5.70
C VAL A 67 23.68 -2.42 -6.11
N ASP A 68 23.97 -2.53 -7.40
CA ASP A 68 25.33 -2.41 -7.98
C ASP A 68 26.32 -3.46 -7.44
N MET A 69 26.45 -4.57 -8.18
CA MET A 69 27.30 -5.69 -7.78
C MET A 69 28.81 -5.36 -7.79
N ASP A 70 29.24 -4.32 -8.52
CA ASP A 70 30.63 -3.90 -8.61
C ASP A 70 31.01 -2.99 -7.44
N ARG A 71 30.08 -2.14 -7.02
CA ARG A 71 30.21 -1.23 -5.89
C ARG A 71 28.92 -1.25 -5.09
N VAL A 72 28.79 -2.24 -4.24
CA VAL A 72 27.58 -2.45 -3.46
C VAL A 72 27.08 -1.15 -2.82
N GLN A 73 25.87 -0.75 -3.18
CA GLN A 73 25.14 0.38 -2.62
C GLN A 73 23.84 -0.13 -2.00
N SER A 74 23.28 0.64 -1.08
CA SER A 74 21.98 0.34 -0.48
C SER A 74 20.89 1.18 -1.12
N ALA A 75 19.78 0.53 -1.49
CA ALA A 75 18.56 1.17 -1.94
C ALA A 75 17.39 0.75 -1.04
N SER A 76 16.27 1.44 -1.14
CA SER A 76 15.04 1.10 -0.43
C SER A 76 14.10 0.29 -1.31
N MET A 77 13.38 -0.65 -0.69
CA MET A 77 12.33 -1.42 -1.36
C MET A 77 11.09 -1.48 -0.47
N VAL A 78 9.93 -1.31 -1.08
CA VAL A 78 8.64 -1.50 -0.41
C VAL A 78 7.75 -2.40 -1.24
N GLN A 79 6.86 -3.16 -0.57
CA GLN A 79 5.86 -3.99 -1.23
C GLN A 79 4.52 -3.96 -0.50
N PHE A 80 3.46 -4.01 -1.28
CA PHE A 80 2.07 -4.11 -0.81
C PHE A 80 1.19 -4.62 -1.95
N ASP A 81 0.01 -5.13 -1.64
CA ASP A 81 -0.90 -5.67 -2.65
C ASP A 81 -2.13 -4.79 -2.78
N ILE A 82 -2.60 -4.62 -4.02
CA ILE A 82 -3.75 -3.78 -4.34
C ILE A 82 -4.75 -4.50 -5.26
N GLY A 83 -6.03 -4.34 -4.95
CA GLY A 83 -7.15 -4.78 -5.78
C GLY A 83 -8.01 -3.60 -6.28
N SER A 84 -7.72 -2.39 -5.80
CA SER A 84 -8.39 -1.14 -6.19
C SER A 84 -7.37 0.01 -6.23
N PRO A 85 -7.73 1.17 -6.78
CA PRO A 85 -6.86 2.35 -6.76
C PRO A 85 -6.46 2.75 -5.36
N VAL A 86 -5.17 3.07 -5.18
CA VAL A 86 -4.59 3.52 -3.91
C VAL A 86 -3.82 4.82 -4.09
N GLU A 87 -3.82 5.64 -3.06
CA GLU A 87 -2.94 6.80 -2.95
C GLU A 87 -1.64 6.38 -2.26
N VAL A 88 -0.54 6.84 -2.81
CA VAL A 88 0.82 6.58 -2.30
C VAL A 88 1.47 7.90 -1.90
N MET A 89 2.05 7.93 -0.72
CA MET A 89 2.89 9.00 -0.22
C MET A 89 4.30 8.46 -0.02
N VAL A 90 5.29 9.12 -0.61
CA VAL A 90 6.71 8.84 -0.39
C VAL A 90 7.38 10.10 0.14
N LYS A 91 7.82 10.06 1.37
CA LYS A 91 8.62 11.12 1.99
C LYS A 91 10.09 10.79 1.86
N LYS A 92 10.90 11.73 1.38
CA LYS A 92 12.36 11.64 1.43
C LYS A 92 12.83 12.12 2.80
N ASN A 93 13.50 11.27 3.56
CA ASN A 93 13.94 11.59 4.93
C ASN A 93 15.26 12.36 4.96
N ASN A 94 16.13 12.14 3.97
CA ASN A 94 17.45 12.73 3.86
C ASN A 94 17.54 13.78 2.75
N GLY A 95 17.78 15.04 3.08
CA GLY A 95 17.90 16.15 2.13
C GLY A 95 16.55 16.63 1.59
N THR A 96 16.57 17.40 0.51
CA THR A 96 15.39 18.04 -0.11
C THR A 96 15.08 17.42 -1.48
N ILE A 97 13.82 17.48 -1.90
CA ILE A 97 13.39 17.07 -3.23
C ILE A 97 13.59 18.25 -4.21
N GLN A 98 14.39 18.05 -5.26
CA GLN A 98 14.60 19.01 -6.36
C GLN A 98 14.03 18.45 -7.68
N ASP A 99 14.18 17.15 -7.92
CA ASP A 99 13.68 16.46 -9.09
C ASP A 99 13.17 15.08 -8.70
N VAL A 100 12.16 14.58 -9.42
CA VAL A 100 11.58 13.25 -9.22
C VAL A 100 11.35 12.59 -10.56
N LYS A 101 11.80 11.34 -10.69
CA LYS A 101 11.48 10.49 -11.84
C LYS A 101 10.88 9.18 -11.36
N ILE A 102 9.65 8.91 -11.78
CA ILE A 102 8.97 7.63 -11.52
C ILE A 102 9.08 6.79 -12.79
N ARG A 103 9.79 5.67 -12.69
CA ARG A 103 10.02 4.76 -13.82
C ARG A 103 9.16 3.50 -13.71
N PRO A 104 8.77 2.91 -14.87
CA PRO A 104 9.06 3.31 -16.26
C PRO A 104 8.36 4.62 -16.65
N LEU A 105 9.10 5.53 -17.28
CA LEU A 105 8.56 6.84 -17.70
C LEU A 105 7.34 6.71 -18.65
N ALA A 106 7.29 5.64 -19.43
CA ALA A 106 6.19 5.36 -20.36
C ALA A 106 4.83 5.18 -19.67
N ILE A 107 4.80 4.87 -18.38
CA ILE A 107 3.54 4.75 -17.62
C ILE A 107 2.92 6.13 -17.38
N GLY A 108 3.72 7.19 -17.28
CA GLY A 108 3.25 8.56 -17.17
C GLY A 108 2.59 8.89 -15.83
N ILE A 109 3.05 8.29 -14.72
CA ILE A 109 2.48 8.55 -13.39
C ILE A 109 2.66 10.03 -13.05
N GLN A 110 1.53 10.71 -12.84
CA GLN A 110 1.51 12.09 -12.37
C GLN A 110 1.68 12.11 -10.86
N HIS A 111 2.48 13.02 -10.37
CA HIS A 111 2.70 13.21 -8.93
C HIS A 111 2.66 14.68 -8.55
N THR A 112 2.40 14.95 -7.29
CA THR A 112 2.54 16.28 -6.67
C THR A 112 3.62 16.23 -5.62
N VAL A 113 4.34 17.34 -5.46
CA VAL A 113 5.35 17.50 -4.41
C VAL A 113 4.81 18.43 -3.36
N ASN A 114 4.84 18.01 -2.10
CA ASN A 114 4.48 18.85 -0.96
C ASN A 114 5.56 18.72 0.11
N HIS A 115 6.28 19.81 0.36
CA HIS A 115 7.48 19.82 1.21
C HIS A 115 8.48 18.74 0.72
N ASN A 116 8.75 17.76 1.55
CA ASN A 116 9.71 16.68 1.26
C ASN A 116 9.04 15.34 1.00
N ALA A 117 7.81 15.37 0.48
CA ALA A 117 7.04 14.20 0.11
C ALA A 117 6.42 14.34 -1.29
N ILE A 118 6.31 13.23 -1.99
CA ILE A 118 5.53 13.12 -3.23
C ILE A 118 4.26 12.33 -2.97
N PHE A 119 3.22 12.66 -3.73
CA PHE A 119 1.92 12.01 -3.68
C PHE A 119 1.50 11.63 -5.09
N PHE A 120 1.06 10.41 -5.29
CA PHE A 120 0.54 9.92 -6.56
C PHE A 120 -0.48 8.80 -6.34
N THR A 121 -1.22 8.45 -7.40
CA THR A 121 -2.22 7.38 -7.37
C THR A 121 -1.79 6.22 -8.25
N LEU A 122 -1.89 5.00 -7.74
CA LEU A 122 -1.81 3.77 -8.51
C LEU A 122 -3.22 3.25 -8.76
N THR A 123 -3.57 3.07 -10.03
CA THR A 123 -4.90 2.56 -10.43
C THR A 123 -4.90 1.05 -10.69
N ARG A 124 -3.73 0.43 -10.69
CA ARG A 124 -3.51 -1.00 -10.93
C ARG A 124 -2.16 -1.43 -10.37
N PRO A 125 -1.91 -2.73 -10.16
CA PRO A 125 -0.61 -3.27 -9.79
C PRO A 125 0.51 -2.81 -10.73
N GLN A 126 1.67 -2.42 -10.17
CA GLN A 126 2.82 -1.92 -10.91
C GLN A 126 4.11 -2.06 -10.10
N CYS A 127 5.22 -2.29 -10.81
CA CYS A 127 6.56 -2.21 -10.25
C CYS A 127 7.20 -0.90 -10.71
N LEU A 128 7.64 -0.10 -9.77
CA LEU A 128 8.18 1.24 -10.01
C LEU A 128 9.58 1.39 -9.40
N SER A 129 10.38 2.26 -10.00
CA SER A 129 11.58 2.81 -9.40
C SER A 129 11.42 4.32 -9.30
N ILE A 130 11.57 4.87 -8.11
CA ILE A 130 11.41 6.30 -7.83
C ILE A 130 12.79 6.88 -7.55
N GLU A 131 13.25 7.73 -8.45
CA GLU A 131 14.54 8.41 -8.39
C GLU A 131 14.32 9.84 -7.91
N PHE A 132 15.11 10.28 -6.93
CA PHE A 132 15.12 11.65 -6.44
C PHE A 132 16.44 12.31 -6.78
N ASN A 133 16.39 13.55 -7.29
CA ASN A 133 17.56 14.40 -7.55
C ASN A 133 18.59 13.76 -8.51
N GLY A 134 18.15 12.85 -9.39
CA GLY A 134 19.01 12.16 -10.34
C GLY A 134 19.83 11.01 -9.74
N ASP A 135 19.67 10.70 -8.45
CA ASP A 135 20.30 9.55 -7.82
C ASP A 135 19.58 8.26 -8.25
N ARG A 136 20.32 7.37 -8.88
CA ARG A 136 19.82 6.11 -9.46
C ARG A 136 20.19 4.90 -8.60
N LEU A 137 21.05 5.07 -7.62
CA LEU A 137 21.54 3.98 -6.77
C LEU A 137 20.83 3.96 -5.41
N HIS A 138 20.53 5.13 -4.84
CA HIS A 138 19.77 5.23 -3.59
C HIS A 138 18.30 5.55 -3.88
N ASN A 139 17.71 4.83 -4.83
CA ASN A 139 16.33 5.00 -5.24
C ASN A 139 15.38 4.13 -4.38
N LEU A 140 14.08 4.37 -4.56
CA LEU A 140 13.04 3.55 -3.97
C LEU A 140 12.45 2.60 -5.01
N HIS A 141 12.56 1.30 -4.78
CA HIS A 141 11.85 0.27 -5.52
C HIS A 141 10.48 0.02 -4.88
N LEU A 142 9.41 0.23 -5.64
CA LEU A 142 8.04 0.06 -5.15
C LEU A 142 7.34 -1.05 -5.94
N PHE A 143 6.89 -2.07 -5.24
CA PHE A 143 6.16 -3.20 -5.79
C PHE A 143 4.72 -3.18 -5.27
N ALA A 144 3.80 -2.66 -6.09
CA ALA A 144 2.37 -2.82 -5.87
C ALA A 144 1.93 -4.07 -6.63
N ASN A 145 1.69 -5.17 -5.91
CA ASN A 145 1.33 -6.45 -6.49
C ASN A 145 -0.20 -6.59 -6.62
N PRO A 146 -0.71 -7.50 -7.45
CA PRO A 146 -2.11 -7.89 -7.40
C PRO A 146 -2.42 -8.62 -6.08
N LEU A 147 -3.66 -8.53 -5.62
CA LEU A 147 -4.13 -9.34 -4.49
C LEU A 147 -3.93 -10.82 -4.79
N GLU A 148 -3.42 -11.55 -3.81
CA GLU A 148 -3.27 -12.98 -3.90
C GLU A 148 -4.65 -13.66 -3.88
N THR A 149 -4.92 -14.50 -4.87
CA THR A 149 -6.21 -15.19 -5.02
C THR A 149 -6.15 -16.63 -4.55
N GLU A 150 -4.95 -17.20 -4.45
CA GLU A 150 -4.72 -18.56 -4.01
C GLU A 150 -4.21 -18.57 -2.56
N THR A 151 -4.80 -19.42 -1.73
CA THR A 151 -4.40 -19.59 -0.34
C THR A 151 -3.75 -20.94 -0.16
N TYR A 152 -2.48 -20.94 0.22
CA TYR A 152 -1.75 -22.16 0.58
C TYR A 152 -1.49 -22.17 2.08
N THR A 153 -1.40 -23.36 2.66
CA THR A 153 -1.05 -23.59 4.06
C THR A 153 0.03 -24.67 4.16
N GLU A 154 0.62 -24.85 5.33
CA GLU A 154 1.59 -25.92 5.59
C GLU A 154 1.05 -27.32 5.26
N SER A 155 -0.26 -27.49 5.26
CA SER A 155 -0.93 -28.75 4.94
C SER A 155 -1.28 -28.93 3.46
N SER A 156 -0.94 -27.95 2.59
CA SER A 156 -1.25 -28.03 1.16
C SER A 156 -0.36 -29.06 0.47
N ASP A 157 -0.98 -30.02 -0.23
CA ASP A 157 -0.25 -31.06 -0.95
C ASP A 157 0.62 -30.49 -2.07
N LYS A 158 1.84 -30.99 -2.19
CA LYS A 158 2.82 -30.65 -3.22
C LYS A 158 3.27 -29.18 -3.23
N VAL A 159 2.97 -28.42 -2.17
CA VAL A 159 3.39 -27.04 -2.00
C VAL A 159 4.34 -26.95 -0.82
N MET A 160 5.49 -26.32 -1.01
CA MET A 160 6.35 -25.91 0.08
C MET A 160 5.93 -24.51 0.49
N TYR A 161 5.20 -24.42 1.59
CA TYR A 161 4.68 -23.14 2.08
C TYR A 161 5.64 -22.52 3.10
N PHE A 162 5.97 -21.25 2.88
CA PHE A 162 6.66 -20.42 3.83
C PHE A 162 5.73 -19.28 4.23
N GLY A 163 5.33 -19.26 5.49
CA GLY A 163 4.52 -18.17 6.03
C GLY A 163 5.25 -16.81 5.99
N PRO A 164 4.57 -15.70 6.29
CA PRO A 164 5.22 -14.40 6.38
C PRO A 164 6.38 -14.41 7.38
N GLY A 165 7.51 -13.77 7.03
CA GLY A 165 8.68 -13.64 7.89
C GLY A 165 9.99 -14.02 7.22
N VAL A 166 11.06 -14.12 8.04
CA VAL A 166 12.41 -14.47 7.59
C VAL A 166 12.64 -15.96 7.73
N HIS A 167 12.92 -16.62 6.63
CA HIS A 167 13.25 -18.05 6.58
C HIS A 167 14.74 -18.26 6.29
N ARG A 168 15.34 -19.27 6.93
CA ARG A 168 16.74 -19.66 6.73
C ARG A 168 16.80 -21.00 6.01
N PRO A 169 17.88 -21.29 5.21
CA PRO A 169 18.00 -22.56 4.46
C PRO A 169 17.82 -23.82 5.29
N LYS A 170 18.25 -23.80 6.57
CA LYS A 170 18.06 -24.93 7.49
C LYS A 170 16.60 -25.23 7.84
N ASP A 171 15.72 -24.27 7.61
CA ASP A 171 14.28 -24.38 7.88
C ASP A 171 13.55 -25.04 6.68
N LEU A 172 14.28 -25.30 5.60
CA LEU A 172 13.72 -26.01 4.43
C LEU A 172 13.45 -27.48 4.79
N PRO A 173 12.25 -27.97 4.52
CA PRO A 173 11.96 -29.40 4.70
C PRO A 173 12.89 -30.23 3.80
N ASN A 174 13.50 -31.25 4.38
CA ASN A 174 14.30 -32.23 3.59
C ASN A 174 13.39 -32.83 2.53
N ARG A 175 13.69 -32.60 1.26
CA ARG A 175 13.10 -33.41 0.19
C ARG A 175 13.66 -34.82 0.33
N SER A 176 12.88 -35.73 0.89
CA SER A 176 13.11 -37.16 0.62
C SER A 176 12.81 -37.38 -0.86
N GLU A 177 13.81 -37.81 -1.63
CA GLU A 177 13.68 -38.25 -3.00
C GLU A 177 12.65 -39.39 -3.13
#